data_964973d23cef4b35715cc6f0df7df0c9
#
_entry.id   964973d23cef4b35715cc6f0df7df0c9
#
_cell.length_a   1.000
_cell.length_b   1.000
_cell.length_c   1.000
_cell.angle_alpha   90.00
_cell.angle_beta   90.00
_cell.angle_gamma   90.00
#
_symmetry.space_group_name_H-M   'P 1'
#
loop_
_entity.id
_entity.type
_entity.pdbx_description
1 polymer ?
#
loop_
_entity_poly.entity_id
_entity_poly.type
_entity_poly.pdbx_seq_one_letter_code
_entity_poly.pdbx_strand_id
1 'polypeptide(L)'
;MFKPVMLALVSLTAVSFSSLGAEAEGIRVKITAGDQVMTATFYDNATTRALVSRFPLTLPMEDLYGREMCYRFPDALPANETQTSGYEVGDVVYWAPRHSFVIMYEQNNERIGNLQKVGRIHSGVGIFRHTGNIDVTFEMAH
;
A
#
# COMPACT_ATOMS: atom_id res chain seq x y z
N MET A 1 30.31 1.26 61.70
CA MET A 1 30.17 1.88 60.70
C MET A 1 30.03 1.25 59.43
N PHE A 2 28.88 1.19 58.93
CA PHE A 2 28.55 0.56 57.77
C PHE A 2 27.93 1.47 56.86
N LYS A 3 28.21 1.40 55.66
CA LYS A 3 27.61 2.09 54.70
C LYS A 3 26.68 1.27 53.96
N PRO A 4 25.44 1.60 53.84
CA PRO A 4 24.51 0.89 53.00
C PRO A 4 24.93 1.10 51.57
N VAL A 5 25.08 0.05 50.92
CA VAL A 5 25.35 0.11 49.51
C VAL A 5 24.07 0.40 48.81
N MET A 6 24.00 1.58 48.28
CA MET A 6 22.87 1.89 47.47
C MET A 6 23.04 1.18 46.18
N LEU A 7 22.22 0.26 45.98
CA LEU A 7 22.10 -0.34 44.69
C LEU A 7 21.22 0.53 43.86
N ALA A 8 21.82 1.21 42.96
CA ALA A 8 21.07 1.92 41.97
C ALA A 8 20.47 0.91 41.01
N LEU A 9 19.22 0.68 41.18
CA LEU A 9 18.51 -0.16 40.26
C LEU A 9 18.26 0.64 39.02
N VAL A 10 19.09 0.42 38.04
CA VAL A 10 18.81 0.99 36.73
C VAL A 10 17.78 0.09 36.10
N SER A 11 16.54 0.52 36.17
CA SER A 11 15.50 -0.15 35.48
C SER A 11 15.64 0.17 34.00
N LEU A 12 16.21 -0.74 33.30
CA LEU A 12 16.26 -0.63 31.86
C LEU A 12 14.93 -1.11 31.31
N THR A 13 14.06 -0.19 31.03
CA THR A 13 12.86 -0.53 30.29
C THR A 13 13.23 -0.61 28.84
N ALA A 14 13.45 -1.79 28.38
CA ALA A 14 13.60 -2.01 26.96
C ALA A 14 12.21 -1.91 26.34
N VAL A 15 11.96 -0.84 25.66
CA VAL A 15 10.73 -0.69 24.91
C VAL A 15 10.97 -1.32 23.56
N SER A 16 10.29 -2.41 23.33
CA SER A 16 10.39 -3.07 22.05
C SER A 16 9.40 -2.42 21.09
N PHE A 17 9.94 -1.73 20.12
CA PHE A 17 9.12 -1.13 19.09
C PHE A 17 9.02 -1.98 17.84
N SER A 18 9.58 -3.16 17.86
CA SER A 18 9.79 -3.90 16.62
C SER A 18 8.52 -4.19 15.84
N SER A 19 7.44 -4.57 16.50
CA SER A 19 6.21 -4.89 15.78
C SER A 19 5.48 -3.64 15.31
N LEU A 20 5.47 -2.61 16.13
CA LEU A 20 4.86 -1.34 15.75
C LEU A 20 5.67 -0.66 14.67
N GLY A 21 6.99 -0.79 14.70
CA GLY A 21 7.87 -0.21 13.70
C GLY A 21 7.66 -0.83 12.33
N ALA A 22 7.49 -2.15 12.26
CA ALA A 22 7.27 -2.82 10.98
C ALA A 22 5.97 -2.36 10.32
N GLU A 23 4.91 -2.17 11.07
CA GLU A 23 3.64 -1.69 10.54
C GLU A 23 3.68 -0.20 10.20
N ALA A 24 4.44 0.57 10.96
CA ALA A 24 4.57 2.01 10.76
C ALA A 24 5.54 2.37 9.66
N GLU A 25 6.36 1.41 9.20
CA GLU A 25 7.39 1.67 8.20
C GLU A 25 6.84 1.88 6.80
N GLY A 26 5.58 1.60 6.58
CA GLY A 26 4.94 1.87 5.31
C GLY A 26 4.79 3.37 5.07
N ILE A 27 4.68 3.70 3.80
CA ILE A 27 4.47 5.07 3.37
C ILE A 27 2.98 5.36 3.40
N ARG A 28 2.57 6.44 4.05
CA ARG A 28 1.17 6.82 4.09
C ARG A 28 0.80 7.61 2.86
N VAL A 29 -0.25 7.16 2.20
CA VAL A 29 -0.69 7.70 0.91
C VAL A 29 -2.14 8.15 1.03
N LYS A 30 -2.42 9.31 0.45
CA LYS A 30 -3.79 9.81 0.29
C LYS A 30 -4.23 9.51 -1.12
N ILE A 31 -5.40 8.92 -1.26
CA ILE A 31 -5.97 8.54 -2.55
C ILE A 31 -7.31 9.26 -2.71
N THR A 32 -7.45 10.00 -3.79
CA THR A 32 -8.67 10.76 -4.05
C THR A 32 -9.30 10.28 -5.35
N ALA A 33 -10.58 9.93 -5.29
CA ALA A 33 -11.36 9.55 -6.43
C ALA A 33 -12.68 10.33 -6.39
N GLY A 34 -12.83 11.29 -7.30
CA GLY A 34 -13.95 12.23 -7.25
C GLY A 34 -13.90 13.04 -5.96
N ASP A 35 -14.98 13.02 -5.19
CA ASP A 35 -15.04 13.68 -3.87
C ASP A 35 -14.74 12.74 -2.71
N GLN A 36 -14.32 11.51 -2.98
CA GLN A 36 -13.98 10.53 -1.96
C GLN A 36 -12.49 10.52 -1.70
N VAL A 37 -12.12 10.53 -0.42
CA VAL A 37 -10.73 10.49 0.02
C VAL A 37 -10.51 9.22 0.84
N MET A 38 -9.47 8.49 0.48
CA MET A 38 -9.06 7.27 1.17
C MET A 38 -7.63 7.42 1.62
N THR A 39 -7.25 6.71 2.66
CA THR A 39 -5.87 6.59 3.09
C THR A 39 -5.39 5.17 2.91
N ALA A 40 -4.11 5.03 2.60
CA ALA A 40 -3.48 3.74 2.38
C ALA A 40 -2.10 3.73 3.02
N THR A 41 -1.59 2.54 3.24
CA THR A 41 -0.19 2.33 3.59
C THR A 41 0.45 1.57 2.43
N PHE A 42 1.50 2.13 1.86
CA PHE A 42 2.27 1.46 0.83
C PHE A 42 3.53 0.88 1.46
N TYR A 43 3.84 -0.37 1.08
CA TYR A 43 5.01 -1.08 1.61
C TYR A 43 6.29 -0.53 0.98
N ASP A 44 7.39 -0.59 1.70
CA ASP A 44 8.67 -0.13 1.17
C ASP A 44 9.28 -1.20 0.27
N ASN A 45 9.19 -0.98 -1.02
CA ASN A 45 9.83 -1.81 -2.03
C ASN A 45 10.12 -0.95 -3.27
N ALA A 46 10.82 -1.51 -4.23
CA ALA A 46 11.25 -0.76 -5.42
C ALA A 46 10.07 -0.23 -6.24
N THR A 47 9.00 -1.00 -6.36
CA THR A 47 7.80 -0.58 -7.09
C THR A 47 7.18 0.63 -6.42
N THR A 48 7.00 0.57 -5.11
CA THR A 48 6.44 1.68 -4.32
C THR A 48 7.30 2.92 -4.44
N ARG A 49 8.62 2.79 -4.32
CA ARG A 49 9.51 3.95 -4.41
C ARG A 49 9.41 4.63 -5.78
N ALA A 50 9.29 3.84 -6.84
CA ALA A 50 9.11 4.39 -8.18
C ALA A 50 7.77 5.13 -8.33
N LEU A 51 6.69 4.59 -7.74
CA LEU A 51 5.39 5.27 -7.73
C LEU A 51 5.44 6.57 -6.96
N VAL A 52 5.96 6.53 -5.74
CA VAL A 52 5.99 7.68 -4.83
C VAL A 52 6.84 8.80 -5.41
N SER A 53 7.89 8.48 -6.16
CA SER A 53 8.72 9.51 -6.81
C SER A 53 7.95 10.34 -7.83
N ARG A 54 6.78 9.88 -8.25
CA ARG A 54 5.92 10.57 -9.23
C ARG A 54 4.77 11.34 -8.58
N PHE A 55 4.66 11.27 -7.24
CA PHE A 55 3.56 11.94 -6.53
C PHE A 55 3.75 13.46 -6.54
N PRO A 56 2.65 14.23 -6.60
CA PRO A 56 1.28 13.79 -6.80
C PRO A 56 1.07 13.23 -8.21
N LEU A 57 0.28 12.17 -8.30
CA LEU A 57 0.09 11.43 -9.53
C LEU A 57 -1.39 11.18 -9.75
N THR A 58 -1.92 11.67 -10.86
CA THR A 58 -3.33 11.41 -11.24
C THR A 58 -3.35 10.47 -12.43
N LEU A 59 -4.06 9.36 -12.27
CA LEU A 59 -4.14 8.32 -13.28
C LEU A 59 -5.59 8.12 -13.72
N PRO A 60 -5.85 8.04 -15.04
CA PRO A 60 -7.17 7.65 -15.53
C PRO A 60 -7.31 6.14 -15.40
N MET A 61 -7.93 5.71 -14.32
CA MET A 61 -8.07 4.28 -14.05
C MET A 61 -9.31 3.71 -14.68
N GLU A 62 -9.17 2.52 -15.24
CA GLU A 62 -10.25 1.78 -15.86
C GLU A 62 -10.83 0.77 -14.89
N ASP A 63 -12.16 0.66 -14.89
CA ASP A 63 -12.89 -0.33 -14.12
C ASP A 63 -12.93 -1.63 -14.89
N LEU A 64 -12.24 -2.65 -14.41
CA LEU A 64 -12.09 -3.92 -15.13
C LEU A 64 -12.68 -5.08 -14.35
N TYR A 65 -13.38 -5.93 -15.06
CA TYR A 65 -13.86 -7.25 -14.60
C TYR A 65 -14.78 -7.20 -13.38
N GLY A 66 -15.35 -6.05 -13.04
CA GLY A 66 -16.10 -5.90 -11.80
C GLY A 66 -15.28 -6.21 -10.55
N ARG A 67 -13.97 -6.04 -10.63
CA ARG A 67 -13.02 -6.46 -9.58
C ARG A 67 -12.00 -5.42 -9.23
N GLU A 68 -11.56 -4.62 -10.21
CA GLU A 68 -10.36 -3.80 -10.02
C GLU A 68 -10.40 -2.50 -10.79
N MET A 69 -9.71 -1.49 -10.26
CA MET A 69 -9.34 -0.30 -11.00
C MET A 69 -7.91 -0.48 -11.48
N CYS A 70 -7.66 -0.19 -12.75
CA CYS A 70 -6.40 -0.51 -13.40
C CYS A 70 -5.87 0.64 -14.23
N TYR A 71 -4.56 0.91 -14.10
CA TYR A 71 -3.85 1.77 -15.04
C TYR A 71 -2.59 1.05 -15.52
N ARG A 72 -2.38 1.01 -16.82
CA ARG A 72 -1.20 0.38 -17.40
C ARG A 72 -0.19 1.44 -17.78
N PHE A 73 0.96 1.42 -17.08
CA PHE A 73 2.05 2.33 -17.40
C PHE A 73 2.65 1.97 -18.76
N PRO A 74 3.08 2.97 -19.56
CA PRO A 74 3.76 2.68 -20.83
C PRO A 74 5.07 1.90 -20.60
N ASP A 75 5.81 2.26 -19.55
CA ASP A 75 7.07 1.59 -19.21
C ASP A 75 6.94 0.81 -17.92
N ALA A 76 7.66 -0.29 -17.82
CA ALA A 76 7.64 -1.12 -16.62
C ALA A 76 8.18 -0.37 -15.41
N LEU A 77 7.49 -0.53 -14.28
CA LEU A 77 8.05 -0.16 -12.98
C LEU A 77 8.94 -1.31 -12.50
N PRO A 78 9.95 -1.02 -11.67
CA PRO A 78 10.72 -2.09 -11.07
C PRO A 78 9.81 -2.95 -10.20
N ALA A 79 9.92 -4.26 -10.34
CA ALA A 79 9.09 -5.20 -9.62
C ALA A 79 9.88 -6.50 -9.41
N ASN A 80 10.75 -6.48 -8.41
CA ASN A 80 11.68 -7.59 -8.17
C ASN A 80 11.26 -8.51 -7.02
N GLU A 81 10.07 -8.31 -6.49
CA GLU A 81 9.52 -9.16 -5.42
C GLU A 81 8.15 -9.71 -5.80
N THR A 82 7.97 -10.03 -7.08
CA THR A 82 6.70 -10.58 -7.55
C THR A 82 6.54 -12.02 -7.10
N GLN A 83 5.30 -12.42 -6.91
CA GLN A 83 4.96 -13.78 -6.51
C GLN A 83 3.57 -14.14 -7.04
N THR A 84 3.26 -15.42 -7.02
CA THR A 84 1.88 -15.86 -7.25
C THR A 84 1.15 -15.80 -5.92
N SER A 85 0.09 -15.04 -5.86
CA SER A 85 -0.66 -14.90 -4.61
C SER A 85 -2.12 -14.57 -4.87
N GLY A 86 -2.96 -14.81 -3.86
CA GLY A 86 -4.28 -14.21 -3.78
C GLY A 86 -4.16 -12.74 -3.41
N TYR A 87 -5.29 -12.11 -3.21
CA TYR A 87 -5.38 -10.72 -2.80
C TYR A 87 -6.56 -10.52 -1.87
N GLU A 88 -6.55 -9.41 -1.17
CA GLU A 88 -7.67 -8.97 -0.34
C GLU A 88 -8.29 -7.71 -0.93
N VAL A 89 -9.56 -7.48 -0.67
CA VAL A 89 -10.23 -6.23 -1.03
C VAL A 89 -9.51 -5.08 -0.32
N GLY A 90 -9.13 -4.05 -1.07
CA GLY A 90 -8.32 -2.95 -0.57
C GLY A 90 -6.85 -3.06 -0.91
N ASP A 91 -6.42 -4.22 -1.40
CA ASP A 91 -5.02 -4.36 -1.84
C ASP A 91 -4.72 -3.47 -3.03
N VAL A 92 -3.55 -2.84 -2.99
CA VAL A 92 -2.97 -2.11 -4.11
C VAL A 92 -1.81 -2.95 -4.61
N VAL A 93 -1.84 -3.30 -5.88
CA VAL A 93 -0.89 -4.26 -6.44
C VAL A 93 -0.37 -3.78 -7.79
N TYR A 94 0.73 -4.38 -8.22
CA TYR A 94 1.27 -4.15 -9.55
C TYR A 94 1.44 -5.50 -10.25
N TRP A 95 0.78 -5.66 -11.39
CA TRP A 95 0.89 -6.85 -12.21
C TRP A 95 1.94 -6.60 -13.29
N ALA A 96 3.11 -7.20 -13.10
CA ALA A 96 4.28 -6.88 -13.90
C ALA A 96 4.14 -7.18 -15.41
N PRO A 97 3.47 -8.27 -15.84
CA PRO A 97 3.44 -8.60 -17.28
C PRO A 97 2.89 -7.50 -18.18
N ARG A 98 1.98 -6.70 -17.69
CA ARG A 98 1.39 -5.59 -18.49
C ARG A 98 1.48 -4.26 -17.78
N HIS A 99 2.46 -4.08 -16.92
CA HIS A 99 2.72 -2.80 -16.22
C HIS A 99 1.48 -2.24 -15.54
N SER A 100 0.65 -3.13 -14.99
CA SER A 100 -0.67 -2.75 -14.48
C SER A 100 -0.63 -2.39 -13.01
N PHE A 101 -0.97 -1.14 -12.72
CA PHE A 101 -1.14 -0.67 -11.35
C PHE A 101 -2.62 -0.78 -11.00
N VAL A 102 -2.94 -1.50 -9.93
CA VAL A 102 -4.28 -2.01 -9.69
C VAL A 102 -4.73 -1.77 -8.26
N ILE A 103 -5.98 -1.34 -8.10
CA ILE A 103 -6.67 -1.31 -6.82
C ILE A 103 -7.75 -2.39 -6.86
N MET A 104 -7.68 -3.33 -5.92
CA MET A 104 -8.64 -4.42 -5.83
C MET A 104 -9.83 -4.00 -4.98
N TYR A 105 -11.03 -3.95 -5.56
CA TYR A 105 -12.22 -3.58 -4.82
C TYR A 105 -13.24 -4.73 -4.66
N GLU A 106 -13.02 -5.86 -5.33
CA GLU A 106 -13.89 -7.03 -5.20
C GLU A 106 -13.07 -8.31 -5.21
N GLN A 107 -13.51 -9.30 -4.44
CA GLN A 107 -12.84 -10.59 -4.32
C GLN A 107 -13.46 -11.63 -5.25
N ASN A 108 -12.64 -12.36 -5.98
CA ASN A 108 -13.10 -13.51 -6.76
C ASN A 108 -12.28 -14.78 -6.48
N ASN A 109 -11.43 -14.73 -5.44
CA ASN A 109 -10.57 -15.83 -4.99
C ASN A 109 -9.50 -16.27 -6.01
N GLU A 110 -9.24 -15.47 -7.00
CA GLU A 110 -8.23 -15.77 -7.99
C GLU A 110 -6.82 -15.63 -7.38
N ARG A 111 -5.93 -16.53 -7.77
CA ARG A 111 -4.51 -16.40 -7.48
C ARG A 111 -3.83 -15.88 -8.73
N ILE A 112 -3.05 -14.84 -8.57
CA ILE A 112 -2.49 -14.09 -9.70
C ILE A 112 -0.97 -14.25 -9.68
N GLY A 113 -0.41 -14.68 -10.81
CA GLY A 113 1.04 -14.80 -10.97
C GLY A 113 1.67 -13.44 -11.24
N ASN A 114 2.96 -13.32 -10.96
CA ASN A 114 3.77 -12.12 -11.24
C ASN A 114 3.21 -10.86 -10.57
N LEU A 115 2.66 -11.00 -9.37
CA LEU A 115 2.01 -9.93 -8.64
C LEU A 115 2.95 -9.34 -7.60
N GLN A 116 3.15 -8.04 -7.66
CA GLN A 116 3.89 -7.29 -6.66
C GLN A 116 2.91 -6.57 -5.75
N LYS A 117 2.98 -6.85 -4.46
CA LYS A 117 2.17 -6.11 -3.50
C LYS A 117 2.76 -4.72 -3.30
N VAL A 118 1.91 -3.71 -3.39
CA VAL A 118 2.32 -2.31 -3.25
C VAL A 118 1.82 -1.74 -1.93
N GLY A 119 0.59 -2.02 -1.56
CA GLY A 119 0.04 -1.46 -0.34
C GLY A 119 -1.37 -1.92 -0.06
N ARG A 120 -2.00 -1.19 0.86
CA ARG A 120 -3.37 -1.50 1.27
C ARG A 120 -4.13 -0.23 1.62
N ILE A 121 -5.31 -0.11 1.07
CA ILE A 121 -6.25 0.96 1.41
C ILE A 121 -6.95 0.57 2.72
N HIS A 122 -7.00 1.49 3.67
CA HIS A 122 -7.54 1.21 4.99
C HIS A 122 -9.05 1.04 5.00
N SER A 123 -9.75 1.87 4.24
CA SER A 123 -11.21 1.80 4.15
C SER A 123 -11.71 2.60 2.95
N GLY A 124 -12.95 2.33 2.54
CA GLY A 124 -13.59 3.14 1.51
C GLY A 124 -13.44 2.63 0.09
N VAL A 125 -12.69 1.56 -0.12
CA VAL A 125 -12.41 1.05 -1.47
C VAL A 125 -13.69 0.61 -2.22
N GLY A 126 -14.74 0.31 -1.48
CA GLY A 126 -16.02 -0.12 -2.07
C GLY A 126 -16.68 0.91 -2.97
N ILE A 127 -16.27 2.18 -2.91
CA ILE A 127 -16.82 3.20 -3.80
C ILE A 127 -16.60 2.84 -5.27
N PHE A 128 -15.51 2.14 -5.57
CA PHE A 128 -15.18 1.80 -6.95
C PHE A 128 -16.19 0.87 -7.63
N ARG A 129 -17.06 0.23 -6.85
CA ARG A 129 -18.16 -0.55 -7.41
C ARG A 129 -19.15 0.33 -8.20
N HIS A 130 -19.11 1.62 -7.99
CA HIS A 130 -20.10 2.56 -8.53
C HIS A 130 -19.51 3.70 -9.36
N THR A 131 -18.18 3.77 -9.48
CA THR A 131 -17.56 4.90 -10.18
C THR A 131 -17.38 4.69 -11.67
N GLY A 132 -17.28 3.45 -12.13
CA GLY A 132 -16.81 3.19 -13.48
C GLY A 132 -15.37 3.70 -13.63
N ASN A 133 -14.99 4.05 -14.84
CA ASN A 133 -13.68 4.64 -15.11
C ASN A 133 -13.62 6.02 -14.46
N ILE A 134 -12.56 6.29 -13.74
CA ILE A 134 -12.43 7.54 -12.99
C ILE A 134 -10.95 7.89 -12.81
N ASP A 135 -10.66 9.20 -12.78
CA ASP A 135 -9.32 9.67 -12.43
C ASP A 135 -9.09 9.48 -10.94
N VAL A 136 -7.94 8.94 -10.58
CA VAL A 136 -7.55 8.71 -9.18
C VAL A 136 -6.23 9.42 -8.93
N THR A 137 -6.19 10.23 -7.88
CA THR A 137 -5.00 10.98 -7.50
C THR A 137 -4.34 10.35 -6.29
N PHE A 138 -3.04 10.13 -6.39
CA PHE A 138 -2.21 9.56 -5.32
C PHE A 138 -1.22 10.63 -4.87
N GLU A 139 -1.16 10.86 -3.57
CA GLU A 139 -0.24 11.84 -3.01
C GLU A 139 0.20 11.44 -1.61
N MET A 140 1.28 12.03 -1.15
CA MET A 140 1.72 11.77 0.21
C MET A 140 0.67 12.25 1.19
N ALA A 141 0.37 11.44 2.21
CA ALA A 141 -0.50 11.86 3.30
C ALA A 141 0.32 12.62 4.35
N HIS A 142 -0.27 13.65 4.90
CA HIS A 142 0.38 14.47 5.92
C HIS A 142 -0.27 14.29 7.28
#